data_432026a223ebad3c1ca4d0b94478ac16
#
_entry.id   432026a223ebad3c1ca4d0b94478ac16
#
_cell.length_a   1.000
_cell.length_b   1.000
_cell.length_c   1.000
_cell.angle_alpha   90.00
_cell.angle_beta   90.00
_cell.angle_gamma   90.00
#
_symmetry.space_group_name_H-M   'P 1'
#
loop_
_entity.id
_entity.type
_entity.pdbx_description
1 polymer ?
#
loop_
_entity_poly.entity_id
_entity_poly.type
_entity_poly.pdbx_seq_one_letter_code
_entity_poly.pdbx_strand_id
1 'polypeptide(L)'
;MAKTAGKTVTKEKLLLSALDLFSSSWYETVSIAEICRNAGLSNGIFYNYFKNKEAIFKELLDRYLAIFSDRLNEITEPTVEQELERFLRGMIEDSRVHRKLFTVYREGQYRFPRYEKKLREICIDYFQRLYNRPIEEAEYIYLVSSVRFLSMRAVYDQLVVDNATLHSLLLNGFFTEGIGSEDAIFSTNHSPVALPSDNSRNRLIEAGIKLFGRRGYYHINVYDVAKEAGFSVGTFYLYFPSKENFLAEIVRTIGTRTRRFISVNLDTSLNRIEQEIQGIYLFYEHFKQNRSYYSIVREAEFVVNEDVTAYYDKFERGYNKTLNHIKTEDKKLVANALMGIAHYFGIESIFSRNVDDIQSTILHIGRLLHQGLAE
;
A
#
# COMPACT_ATOMS: atom_id res chain seq x y z
N MET A 1 -17.49 6.81 40.97
CA MET A 1 -17.00 7.71 39.91
C MET A 1 -15.46 7.84 39.91
N ALA A 2 -14.76 8.15 41.02
CA ALA A 2 -13.28 8.32 41.01
C ALA A 2 -12.47 7.08 40.60
N LYS A 3 -12.85 5.85 40.98
CA LYS A 3 -12.17 4.61 40.57
C LYS A 3 -12.30 4.32 39.08
N THR A 4 -13.40 4.68 38.43
CA THR A 4 -13.64 4.49 36.99
C THR A 4 -12.83 5.49 36.19
N ALA A 5 -12.77 6.76 36.63
CA ALA A 5 -11.95 7.81 36.01
C ALA A 5 -10.45 7.46 36.03
N GLY A 6 -9.93 6.96 37.17
CA GLY A 6 -8.54 6.52 37.29
C GLY A 6 -8.19 5.34 36.37
N LYS A 7 -9.12 4.38 36.19
CA LYS A 7 -8.93 3.27 35.24
C LYS A 7 -8.86 3.73 33.80
N THR A 8 -9.72 4.66 33.39
CA THR A 8 -9.73 5.24 32.04
C THR A 8 -8.43 5.98 31.75
N VAL A 9 -7.91 6.79 32.68
CA VAL A 9 -6.64 7.50 32.54
C VAL A 9 -5.46 6.57 32.39
N THR A 10 -5.42 5.47 33.14
CA THR A 10 -4.33 4.48 33.07
C THR A 10 -4.37 3.70 31.75
N LYS A 11 -5.55 3.32 31.27
CA LYS A 11 -5.71 2.65 29.97
C LYS A 11 -5.23 3.58 28.84
N GLU A 12 -5.58 4.85 28.90
CA GLU A 12 -5.17 5.83 27.91
C GLU A 12 -3.65 6.06 27.88
N LYS A 13 -2.98 6.10 29.03
CA LYS A 13 -1.51 6.16 29.10
C LYS A 13 -0.85 4.96 28.42
N LEU A 14 -1.37 3.76 28.59
CA LEU A 14 -0.88 2.57 27.90
C LEU A 14 -1.07 2.67 26.38
N LEU A 15 -2.24 3.13 25.93
CA LEU A 15 -2.54 3.29 24.51
C LEU A 15 -1.69 4.35 23.85
N LEU A 16 -1.46 5.50 24.48
CA LEU A 16 -0.57 6.54 23.97
C LEU A 16 0.88 6.04 23.88
N SER A 17 1.36 5.34 24.92
CA SER A 17 2.68 4.72 24.91
C SER A 17 2.82 3.67 23.80
N ALA A 18 1.82 2.81 23.64
CA ALA A 18 1.81 1.80 22.58
C ALA A 18 1.77 2.45 21.19
N LEU A 19 0.98 3.53 21.02
CA LEU A 19 0.91 4.29 19.77
C LEU A 19 2.27 4.89 19.41
N ASP A 20 2.99 5.49 20.37
CA ASP A 20 4.31 6.06 20.15
C ASP A 20 5.33 5.00 19.69
N LEU A 21 5.33 3.85 20.37
CA LEU A 21 6.25 2.77 20.06
C LEU A 21 5.92 2.08 18.73
N PHE A 22 4.66 1.70 18.49
CA PHE A 22 4.26 1.04 17.25
C PHE A 22 4.30 1.96 16.02
N SER A 23 4.20 3.27 16.19
CA SER A 23 4.33 4.21 15.06
C SER A 23 5.78 4.46 14.64
N SER A 24 6.75 4.08 15.48
CA SER A 24 8.18 4.29 15.25
C SER A 24 8.98 2.99 15.16
N SER A 25 8.35 1.84 15.45
CA SER A 25 9.02 0.54 15.51
C SER A 25 8.08 -0.56 15.03
N TRP A 26 8.62 -1.57 14.36
CA TRP A 26 7.87 -2.72 13.91
C TRP A 26 7.20 -3.46 15.07
N TYR A 27 5.97 -3.92 14.89
CA TYR A 27 5.19 -4.62 15.91
C TYR A 27 5.97 -5.71 16.64
N GLU A 28 6.75 -6.54 15.92
CA GLU A 28 7.48 -7.66 16.55
C GLU A 28 8.55 -7.16 17.54
N THR A 29 9.16 -6.03 17.30
CA THR A 29 10.26 -5.50 18.12
C THR A 29 9.77 -4.81 19.39
N VAL A 30 8.51 -4.39 19.45
CA VAL A 30 7.92 -3.74 20.62
C VAL A 30 7.48 -4.76 21.66
N SER A 31 7.91 -4.62 22.90
CA SER A 31 7.53 -5.46 24.03
C SER A 31 6.52 -4.79 24.96
N ILE A 32 5.73 -5.61 25.71
CA ILE A 32 4.84 -5.10 26.76
C ILE A 32 5.64 -4.34 27.83
N ALA A 33 6.84 -4.81 28.16
CA ALA A 33 7.70 -4.15 29.12
C ALA A 33 8.11 -2.73 28.69
N GLU A 34 8.38 -2.53 27.40
CA GLU A 34 8.68 -1.20 26.85
C GLU A 34 7.45 -0.30 26.87
N ILE A 35 6.28 -0.82 26.51
CA ILE A 35 5.01 -0.07 26.59
C ILE A 35 4.77 0.41 28.02
N CYS A 36 4.91 -0.47 29.01
CA CYS A 36 4.72 -0.13 30.42
C CYS A 36 5.76 0.89 30.90
N ARG A 37 7.01 0.67 30.59
CA ARG A 37 8.11 1.59 30.97
C ARG A 37 7.89 2.98 30.40
N ASN A 38 7.56 3.08 29.10
CA ASN A 38 7.28 4.34 28.44
C ASN A 38 6.02 5.05 28.98
N ALA A 39 5.03 4.28 29.47
CA ALA A 39 3.84 4.79 30.14
C ALA A 39 4.07 5.19 31.62
N GLY A 40 5.23 4.90 32.19
CA GLY A 40 5.51 5.08 33.64
C GLY A 40 4.71 4.11 34.52
N LEU A 41 4.46 2.88 34.05
CA LEU A 41 3.63 1.87 34.72
C LEU A 41 4.38 0.55 34.88
N SER A 42 3.96 -0.27 35.85
CA SER A 42 4.49 -1.63 36.03
C SER A 42 3.83 -2.61 35.05
N ASN A 43 4.55 -3.69 34.69
CA ASN A 43 4.03 -4.72 33.79
C ASN A 43 2.72 -5.37 34.28
N GLY A 44 2.54 -5.51 35.62
CA GLY A 44 1.32 -6.06 36.20
C GLY A 44 0.07 -5.22 35.92
N ILE A 45 0.24 -3.90 35.78
CA ILE A 45 -0.86 -2.98 35.45
C ILE A 45 -1.38 -3.22 34.04
N PHE A 46 -0.52 -3.55 33.08
CA PHE A 46 -0.90 -3.81 31.70
C PHE A 46 -2.01 -4.88 31.62
N TYR A 47 -1.84 -5.98 32.30
CA TYR A 47 -2.76 -7.13 32.26
C TYR A 47 -4.13 -6.87 32.88
N ASN A 48 -4.31 -5.76 33.62
CA ASN A 48 -5.61 -5.30 34.06
C ASN A 48 -6.47 -4.70 32.94
N TYR A 49 -5.85 -4.34 31.79
CA TYR A 49 -6.50 -3.66 30.67
C TYR A 49 -6.43 -4.44 29.36
N PHE A 50 -5.32 -5.15 29.12
CA PHE A 50 -5.07 -5.85 27.86
C PHE A 50 -4.55 -7.27 28.14
N LYS A 51 -5.16 -8.25 27.44
CA LYS A 51 -4.76 -9.65 27.55
C LYS A 51 -3.32 -9.90 27.08
N ASN A 52 -2.88 -9.20 26.05
CA ASN A 52 -1.58 -9.34 25.40
C ASN A 52 -1.27 -8.13 24.52
N LYS A 53 -0.07 -8.11 23.91
CA LYS A 53 0.37 -7.08 22.97
C LYS A 53 -0.58 -6.90 21.78
N GLU A 54 -1.12 -8.00 21.26
CA GLU A 54 -2.07 -7.97 20.15
C GLU A 54 -3.37 -7.23 20.50
N ALA A 55 -3.86 -7.37 21.73
CA ALA A 55 -5.10 -6.71 22.17
C ALA A 55 -4.98 -5.18 22.17
N ILE A 56 -3.88 -4.64 22.68
CA ILE A 56 -3.65 -3.18 22.67
C ILE A 56 -3.39 -2.67 21.24
N PHE A 57 -2.68 -3.43 20.40
CA PHE A 57 -2.45 -3.07 19.03
C PHE A 57 -3.77 -3.02 18.23
N LYS A 58 -4.63 -4.04 18.40
CA LYS A 58 -5.96 -4.07 17.75
C LYS A 58 -6.86 -2.92 18.20
N GLU A 59 -6.78 -2.49 19.45
CA GLU A 59 -7.53 -1.31 19.90
C GLU A 59 -7.08 -0.02 19.20
N LEU A 60 -5.79 0.12 18.87
CA LEU A 60 -5.31 1.25 18.06
C LEU A 60 -5.85 1.18 16.62
N LEU A 61 -5.92 -0.03 16.04
CA LEU A 61 -6.52 -0.22 14.72
C LEU A 61 -8.02 0.12 14.72
N ASP A 62 -8.75 -0.33 15.74
CA ASP A 62 -10.17 -0.03 15.90
C ASP A 62 -10.40 1.48 16.10
N ARG A 63 -9.49 2.19 16.81
CA ARG A 63 -9.53 3.67 16.92
C ARG A 63 -9.36 4.37 15.59
N TYR A 64 -8.41 3.93 14.77
CA TYR A 64 -8.24 4.50 13.43
C TYR A 64 -9.48 4.32 12.58
N LEU A 65 -10.04 3.09 12.55
CA LEU A 65 -11.26 2.80 11.81
C LEU A 65 -12.46 3.59 12.33
N ALA A 66 -12.56 3.84 13.65
CA ALA A 66 -13.63 4.65 14.22
C ALA A 66 -13.57 6.09 13.72
N ILE A 67 -12.37 6.73 13.76
CA ILE A 67 -12.18 8.09 13.22
C ILE A 67 -12.60 8.13 11.75
N PHE A 68 -12.19 7.13 10.97
CA PHE A 68 -12.51 7.04 9.55
C PHE A 68 -14.01 6.81 9.30
N SER A 69 -14.62 5.88 10.05
CA SER A 69 -16.05 5.58 9.97
C SER A 69 -16.91 6.77 10.38
N ASP A 70 -16.54 7.47 11.47
CA ASP A 70 -17.29 8.62 11.96
C ASP A 70 -17.36 9.75 10.91
N ARG A 71 -16.28 9.94 10.14
CA ARG A 71 -16.27 10.90 9.03
C ARG A 71 -17.24 10.51 7.91
N LEU A 72 -17.44 9.22 7.67
CA LEU A 72 -18.23 8.68 6.58
C LEU A 72 -19.66 8.27 6.99
N ASN A 73 -20.00 8.42 8.27
CA ASN A 73 -21.34 8.05 8.77
C ASN A 73 -22.47 8.88 8.16
N GLU A 74 -22.21 10.15 7.87
CA GLU A 74 -23.21 11.07 7.34
C GLU A 74 -22.77 11.63 5.98
N ILE A 75 -23.71 11.74 5.06
CA ILE A 75 -23.57 12.49 3.82
C ILE A 75 -24.04 13.90 4.15
N THR A 76 -23.14 14.88 4.10
CA THR A 76 -23.37 16.23 4.59
C THR A 76 -23.45 17.28 3.49
N GLU A 77 -22.85 16.99 2.33
CA GLU A 77 -22.84 17.93 1.21
C GLU A 77 -24.06 17.74 0.31
N PRO A 78 -24.53 18.82 -0.33
CA PRO A 78 -25.78 18.80 -1.11
C PRO A 78 -25.67 18.04 -2.44
N THR A 79 -24.47 17.83 -2.96
CA THR A 79 -24.25 17.09 -4.23
C THR A 79 -23.23 15.96 -4.05
N VAL A 80 -23.34 14.95 -4.93
CA VAL A 80 -22.39 13.83 -4.98
C VAL A 80 -20.96 14.33 -5.20
N GLU A 81 -20.77 15.31 -6.07
CA GLU A 81 -19.47 15.91 -6.39
C GLU A 81 -18.83 16.56 -5.17
N GLN A 82 -19.57 17.38 -4.45
CA GLN A 82 -19.08 18.05 -3.22
C GLN A 82 -18.78 17.04 -2.12
N GLU A 83 -19.60 16.00 -1.99
CA GLU A 83 -19.39 14.95 -1.01
C GLU A 83 -18.14 14.10 -1.36
N LEU A 84 -17.89 13.85 -2.65
CA LEU A 84 -16.66 13.19 -3.10
C LEU A 84 -15.43 14.07 -2.81
N GLU A 85 -15.50 15.39 -3.03
CA GLU A 85 -14.41 16.30 -2.66
C GLU A 85 -14.13 16.26 -1.15
N ARG A 86 -15.19 16.25 -0.32
CA ARG A 86 -15.09 16.11 1.14
C ARG A 86 -14.40 14.79 1.52
N PHE A 87 -14.78 13.69 0.87
CA PHE A 87 -14.15 12.38 1.08
C PHE A 87 -12.66 12.41 0.77
N LEU A 88 -12.26 12.90 -0.40
CA LEU A 88 -10.85 12.92 -0.84
C LEU A 88 -9.99 13.76 0.09
N ARG A 89 -10.45 14.99 0.37
CA ARG A 89 -9.77 15.89 1.30
C ARG A 89 -9.63 15.26 2.68
N GLY A 90 -10.72 14.68 3.20
CA GLY A 90 -10.73 14.05 4.51
C GLY A 90 -9.76 12.87 4.62
N MET A 91 -9.70 12.02 3.62
CA MET A 91 -8.75 10.88 3.59
C MET A 91 -7.30 11.33 3.72
N ILE A 92 -6.92 12.37 3.00
CA ILE A 92 -5.54 12.88 2.98
C ILE A 92 -5.23 13.63 4.28
N GLU A 93 -6.14 14.51 4.74
CA GLU A 93 -5.97 15.29 5.97
C GLU A 93 -5.93 14.40 7.21
N ASP A 94 -6.87 13.45 7.35
CA ASP A 94 -6.90 12.54 8.50
C ASP A 94 -5.64 11.68 8.58
N SER A 95 -5.13 11.23 7.45
CA SER A 95 -3.87 10.47 7.40
C SER A 95 -2.69 11.30 7.92
N ARG A 96 -2.67 12.60 7.66
CA ARG A 96 -1.64 13.54 8.15
C ARG A 96 -1.84 13.90 9.63
N VAL A 97 -3.06 14.29 10.02
CA VAL A 97 -3.39 14.68 11.39
C VAL A 97 -3.18 13.49 12.34
N HIS A 98 -3.61 12.31 11.94
CA HIS A 98 -3.51 11.07 12.72
C HIS A 98 -2.32 10.21 12.28
N ARG A 99 -1.19 10.81 11.84
CA ARG A 99 -0.04 10.12 11.25
C ARG A 99 0.38 8.86 12.00
N LYS A 100 0.47 8.91 13.34
CA LYS A 100 0.86 7.76 14.17
C LYS A 100 -0.14 6.62 14.07
N LEU A 101 -1.44 6.90 14.19
CA LEU A 101 -2.50 5.90 14.02
C LEU A 101 -2.53 5.35 12.60
N PHE A 102 -2.37 6.20 11.59
CA PHE A 102 -2.28 5.79 10.19
C PHE A 102 -1.11 4.82 9.96
N THR A 103 0.07 5.11 10.53
CA THR A 103 1.24 4.23 10.43
C THR A 103 0.98 2.86 11.09
N VAL A 104 0.43 2.85 12.31
CA VAL A 104 0.05 1.62 13.02
C VAL A 104 -1.01 0.85 12.22
N TYR A 105 -1.99 1.55 11.65
CA TYR A 105 -3.04 0.93 10.84
C TYR A 105 -2.46 0.30 9.57
N ARG A 106 -1.55 0.98 8.88
CA ARG A 106 -0.89 0.43 7.67
C ARG A 106 -0.15 -0.88 7.94
N GLU A 107 0.53 -1.02 9.08
CA GLU A 107 1.10 -2.30 9.48
C GLU A 107 0.01 -3.32 9.83
N GLY A 108 -0.97 -2.90 10.62
CA GLY A 108 -2.00 -3.76 11.17
C GLY A 108 -2.94 -4.38 10.15
N GLN A 109 -3.30 -3.65 9.10
CA GLN A 109 -4.18 -4.16 8.05
C GLN A 109 -3.59 -5.37 7.31
N TYR A 110 -2.28 -5.43 7.21
CA TYR A 110 -1.58 -6.55 6.60
C TYR A 110 -1.37 -7.73 7.55
N ARG A 111 -1.12 -7.41 8.80
CA ARG A 111 -0.97 -8.43 9.86
C ARG A 111 -2.31 -9.08 10.20
N PHE A 112 -3.39 -8.34 10.11
CA PHE A 112 -4.75 -8.77 10.43
C PHE A 112 -5.70 -8.44 9.26
N PRO A 113 -5.84 -9.31 8.25
CA PRO A 113 -6.62 -9.04 7.03
C PRO A 113 -8.06 -8.57 7.28
N ARG A 114 -8.63 -8.91 8.44
CA ARG A 114 -9.97 -8.43 8.84
C ARG A 114 -10.08 -6.89 8.89
N TYR A 115 -8.97 -6.17 9.12
CA TYR A 115 -8.98 -4.70 9.17
C TYR A 115 -9.01 -4.10 7.76
N GLU A 116 -8.33 -4.72 6.80
CA GLU A 116 -8.49 -4.36 5.40
C GLU A 116 -9.94 -4.57 4.95
N LYS A 117 -10.53 -5.71 5.31
CA LYS A 117 -11.94 -5.99 5.01
C LYS A 117 -12.89 -4.97 5.64
N LYS A 118 -12.69 -4.60 6.92
CA LYS A 118 -13.50 -3.57 7.59
C LYS A 118 -13.41 -2.20 6.89
N LEU A 119 -12.19 -1.77 6.53
CA LEU A 119 -12.03 -0.50 5.80
C LEU A 119 -12.78 -0.52 4.48
N ARG A 120 -12.65 -1.63 3.74
CA ARG A 120 -13.37 -1.83 2.48
C ARG A 120 -14.89 -1.76 2.70
N GLU A 121 -15.42 -2.45 3.71
CA GLU A 121 -16.85 -2.45 4.03
C GLU A 121 -17.36 -1.03 4.35
N ILE A 122 -16.60 -0.25 5.12
CA ILE A 122 -16.93 1.16 5.42
C ILE A 122 -16.97 2.00 4.14
N CYS A 123 -15.98 1.86 3.25
CA CYS A 123 -15.95 2.62 2.00
C CYS A 123 -17.09 2.21 1.06
N ILE A 124 -17.35 0.91 0.90
CA ILE A 124 -18.42 0.41 0.03
C ILE A 124 -19.78 0.91 0.53
N ASP A 125 -20.07 0.78 1.84
CA ASP A 125 -21.32 1.28 2.43
C ASP A 125 -21.51 2.78 2.19
N TYR A 126 -20.43 3.56 2.41
CA TYR A 126 -20.46 5.00 2.14
C TYR A 126 -20.79 5.33 0.69
N PHE A 127 -20.11 4.73 -0.27
CA PHE A 127 -20.34 5.01 -1.69
C PHE A 127 -21.67 4.48 -2.18
N GLN A 128 -22.17 3.33 -1.67
CA GLN A 128 -23.51 2.83 -1.98
C GLN A 128 -24.59 3.82 -1.52
N ARG A 129 -24.43 4.42 -0.35
CA ARG A 129 -25.36 5.47 0.13
C ARG A 129 -25.23 6.76 -0.70
N LEU A 130 -24.00 7.16 -1.06
CA LEU A 130 -23.73 8.35 -1.83
C LEU A 130 -24.35 8.30 -3.23
N TYR A 131 -24.13 7.18 -3.94
CA TYR A 131 -24.63 6.99 -5.31
C TYR A 131 -26.04 6.36 -5.37
N ASN A 132 -26.60 5.98 -4.23
CA ASN A 132 -27.89 5.27 -4.11
C ASN A 132 -27.98 4.02 -5.03
N ARG A 133 -26.88 3.31 -5.20
CA ARG A 133 -26.76 2.06 -5.98
C ARG A 133 -25.57 1.23 -5.50
N PRO A 134 -25.52 -0.06 -5.82
CA PRO A 134 -24.33 -0.87 -5.61
C PRO A 134 -23.12 -0.25 -6.32
N ILE A 135 -21.95 -0.37 -5.69
CA ILE A 135 -20.66 0.03 -6.26
C ILE A 135 -19.96 -1.19 -6.84
N GLU A 136 -19.52 -1.08 -8.08
CA GLU A 136 -18.76 -2.12 -8.75
C GLU A 136 -17.31 -2.16 -8.26
N GLU A 137 -16.67 -3.31 -8.41
CA GLU A 137 -15.29 -3.51 -7.95
C GLU A 137 -14.29 -2.52 -8.59
N ALA A 138 -14.47 -2.27 -9.88
CA ALA A 138 -13.65 -1.32 -10.62
C ALA A 138 -13.79 0.11 -10.08
N GLU A 139 -15.02 0.52 -9.74
CA GLU A 139 -15.30 1.84 -9.16
C GLU A 139 -14.65 1.98 -7.77
N TYR A 140 -14.78 0.95 -6.93
CA TYR A 140 -14.12 0.92 -5.63
C TYR A 140 -12.60 1.06 -5.76
N ILE A 141 -11.98 0.28 -6.64
CA ILE A 141 -10.53 0.34 -6.89
C ILE A 141 -10.15 1.72 -7.44
N TYR A 142 -10.87 2.25 -8.39
CA TYR A 142 -10.61 3.55 -9.00
C TYR A 142 -10.66 4.68 -7.96
N LEU A 143 -11.72 4.74 -7.16
CA LEU A 143 -11.94 5.80 -6.17
C LEU A 143 -10.98 5.71 -4.97
N VAL A 144 -10.92 4.53 -4.35
CA VAL A 144 -10.29 4.38 -3.04
C VAL A 144 -8.79 4.18 -3.16
N SER A 145 -8.34 3.48 -4.21
CA SER A 145 -6.94 3.09 -4.33
C SER A 145 -6.01 4.26 -4.61
N SER A 146 -6.41 5.18 -5.50
CA SER A 146 -5.63 6.39 -5.80
C SER A 146 -5.45 7.26 -4.56
N VAL A 147 -6.53 7.55 -3.83
CA VAL A 147 -6.46 8.40 -2.64
C VAL A 147 -5.71 7.74 -1.48
N ARG A 148 -5.85 6.43 -1.30
CA ARG A 148 -5.07 5.68 -0.27
C ARG A 148 -3.57 5.76 -0.52
N PHE A 149 -3.15 5.60 -1.77
CA PHE A 149 -1.74 5.68 -2.15
C PHE A 149 -1.21 7.12 -2.01
N LEU A 150 -1.97 8.10 -2.49
CA LEU A 150 -1.64 9.51 -2.32
C LEU A 150 -1.55 9.93 -0.85
N SER A 151 -2.45 9.43 0.01
CA SER A 151 -2.38 9.65 1.47
C SER A 151 -1.09 9.10 2.08
N MET A 152 -0.67 7.90 1.64
CA MET A 152 0.59 7.30 2.07
C MET A 152 1.79 8.16 1.64
N ARG A 153 1.86 8.57 0.38
CA ARG A 153 2.92 9.44 -0.13
C ARG A 153 2.92 10.81 0.56
N ALA A 154 1.74 11.34 0.87
CA ALA A 154 1.60 12.61 1.59
C ALA A 154 2.12 12.54 3.04
N VAL A 155 1.95 11.39 3.70
CA VAL A 155 2.39 11.17 5.08
C VAL A 155 3.90 10.89 5.17
N TYR A 156 4.43 10.04 4.30
CA TYR A 156 5.82 9.56 4.39
C TYR A 156 6.79 10.38 3.54
N ASP A 157 6.38 10.79 2.35
CA ASP A 157 7.24 11.43 1.37
C ASP A 157 6.93 12.93 1.18
N GLN A 158 6.04 13.47 2.01
CA GLN A 158 5.63 14.87 1.99
C GLN A 158 5.08 15.32 0.62
N LEU A 159 4.47 14.39 -0.13
CA LEU A 159 3.83 14.70 -1.39
C LEU A 159 2.71 15.73 -1.15
N VAL A 160 2.77 16.85 -1.87
CA VAL A 160 1.67 17.81 -1.91
C VAL A 160 0.63 17.28 -2.90
N VAL A 161 -0.59 17.10 -2.43
CA VAL A 161 -1.72 16.64 -3.26
C VAL A 161 -2.65 17.81 -3.50
N ASP A 162 -2.84 18.15 -4.76
CA ASP A 162 -3.90 19.08 -5.17
C ASP A 162 -5.24 18.35 -5.22
N ASN A 163 -6.03 18.53 -4.16
CA ASN A 163 -7.32 17.88 -4.01
C ASN A 163 -8.32 18.27 -5.10
N ALA A 164 -8.30 19.53 -5.56
CA ALA A 164 -9.21 20.00 -6.60
C ALA A 164 -8.90 19.33 -7.95
N THR A 165 -7.63 19.25 -8.31
CA THR A 165 -7.18 18.52 -9.51
C THR A 165 -7.50 17.03 -9.41
N LEU A 166 -7.23 16.38 -8.27
CA LEU A 166 -7.57 14.96 -8.07
C LEU A 166 -9.08 14.72 -8.20
N HIS A 167 -9.90 15.55 -7.56
CA HIS A 167 -11.35 15.49 -7.65
C HIS A 167 -11.83 15.60 -9.10
N SER A 168 -11.34 16.61 -9.83
CA SER A 168 -11.66 16.79 -11.25
C SER A 168 -11.29 15.57 -12.10
N LEU A 169 -10.12 14.97 -11.85
CA LEU A 169 -9.66 13.77 -12.57
C LEU A 169 -10.53 12.55 -12.27
N LEU A 170 -10.96 12.38 -11.02
CA LEU A 170 -11.83 11.24 -10.67
C LEU A 170 -13.24 11.39 -11.26
N LEU A 171 -13.74 12.61 -11.37
CA LEU A 171 -15.04 12.86 -12.00
C LEU A 171 -15.01 12.79 -13.52
N ASN A 172 -13.95 13.29 -14.17
CA ASN A 172 -13.90 13.47 -15.61
C ASN A 172 -12.91 12.54 -16.33
N GLY A 173 -12.22 11.66 -15.59
CA GLY A 173 -11.18 10.79 -16.10
C GLY A 173 -9.81 11.46 -16.17
N PHE A 174 -8.78 10.64 -16.31
CA PHE A 174 -7.36 11.05 -16.35
C PHE A 174 -6.84 11.29 -17.77
N PHE A 175 -7.38 10.55 -18.75
CA PHE A 175 -6.89 10.53 -20.12
C PHE A 175 -7.87 11.18 -21.10
N THR A 176 -7.31 11.81 -22.13
CA THR A 176 -8.09 12.43 -23.21
C THR A 176 -8.52 11.42 -24.27
N GLU A 177 -7.82 10.29 -24.37
CA GLU A 177 -8.08 9.20 -25.33
C GLU A 177 -8.78 8.04 -24.64
N GLY A 178 -9.68 7.36 -25.36
CA GLY A 178 -10.37 6.16 -24.91
C GLY A 178 -9.69 4.87 -25.40
N ILE A 179 -10.27 3.72 -25.02
CA ILE A 179 -9.81 2.39 -25.43
C ILE A 179 -10.28 2.14 -26.86
N GLY A 180 -9.35 1.80 -27.77
CA GLY A 180 -9.65 1.46 -29.15
C GLY A 180 -9.78 -0.02 -29.41
N SER A 181 -8.91 -0.88 -28.82
CA SER A 181 -8.90 -2.33 -29.00
C SER A 181 -8.69 -3.08 -27.69
N GLU A 182 -9.76 -3.65 -27.15
CA GLU A 182 -9.72 -4.42 -25.91
C GLU A 182 -8.86 -5.70 -26.03
N ASP A 183 -8.97 -6.42 -27.15
CA ASP A 183 -8.25 -7.69 -27.36
C ASP A 183 -6.73 -7.53 -27.40
N ALA A 184 -6.24 -6.41 -27.94
CA ALA A 184 -4.81 -6.14 -28.05
C ALA A 184 -4.13 -5.97 -26.67
N ILE A 185 -4.86 -5.45 -25.69
CA ILE A 185 -4.36 -5.17 -24.34
C ILE A 185 -3.89 -6.45 -23.62
N PHE A 186 -4.61 -7.55 -23.79
CA PHE A 186 -4.35 -8.82 -23.10
C PHE A 186 -3.58 -9.84 -23.96
N SER A 187 -3.30 -9.52 -25.22
CA SER A 187 -2.64 -10.42 -26.19
C SER A 187 -1.12 -10.53 -25.96
N THR A 188 -0.66 -10.56 -24.71
CA THR A 188 0.78 -10.56 -24.42
C THR A 188 1.32 -11.97 -24.18
N ASN A 189 2.29 -12.38 -24.98
CA ASN A 189 3.20 -13.47 -24.64
C ASN A 189 4.26 -12.93 -23.68
N HIS A 190 4.14 -13.25 -22.40
CA HIS A 190 5.04 -12.75 -21.37
C HIS A 190 6.45 -13.28 -21.55
N SER A 191 7.36 -12.44 -22.03
CA SER A 191 8.78 -12.77 -22.09
C SER A 191 9.36 -12.82 -20.67
N PRO A 192 9.99 -13.91 -20.26
CA PRO A 192 10.63 -13.98 -18.95
C PRO A 192 11.78 -12.97 -18.89
N VAL A 193 11.85 -12.23 -17.79
CA VAL A 193 13.01 -11.38 -17.53
C VAL A 193 14.20 -12.28 -17.22
N ALA A 194 15.29 -12.14 -17.99
CA ALA A 194 16.51 -12.90 -17.75
C ALA A 194 16.96 -12.72 -16.29
N LEU A 195 17.21 -13.87 -15.63
CA LEU A 195 17.78 -13.86 -14.28
C LEU A 195 19.19 -13.23 -14.32
N PRO A 196 19.57 -12.54 -13.25
CA PRO A 196 20.93 -12.03 -13.11
C PRO A 196 21.95 -13.19 -13.23
N SER A 197 23.18 -12.87 -13.61
CA SER A 197 24.29 -13.83 -13.63
C SER A 197 24.38 -14.62 -12.33
N ASP A 198 24.67 -15.93 -12.43
CA ASP A 198 24.88 -16.80 -11.26
C ASP A 198 26.22 -16.43 -10.58
N ASN A 199 26.14 -15.53 -9.62
CA ASN A 199 27.27 -15.14 -8.76
C ASN A 199 26.84 -15.16 -7.29
N SER A 200 27.82 -15.18 -6.39
CA SER A 200 27.56 -15.29 -4.95
C SER A 200 26.63 -14.21 -4.42
N ARG A 201 26.76 -12.97 -4.92
CA ARG A 201 25.90 -11.85 -4.52
C ARG A 201 24.44 -12.09 -4.90
N ASN A 202 24.19 -12.53 -6.13
CA ASN A 202 22.83 -12.77 -6.61
C ASN A 202 22.21 -14.01 -5.93
N ARG A 203 22.99 -15.06 -5.67
CA ARG A 203 22.53 -16.22 -4.90
C ARG A 203 22.11 -15.84 -3.48
N LEU A 204 22.84 -14.94 -2.82
CA LEU A 204 22.43 -14.39 -1.52
C LEU A 204 21.10 -13.62 -1.63
N ILE A 205 20.94 -12.78 -2.66
CA ILE A 205 19.69 -12.03 -2.88
C ILE A 205 18.51 -12.97 -3.10
N GLU A 206 18.64 -14.01 -3.92
CA GLU A 206 17.56 -15.00 -4.13
C GLU A 206 17.22 -15.75 -2.85
N ALA A 207 18.23 -16.14 -2.07
CA ALA A 207 18.01 -16.75 -0.75
C ALA A 207 17.26 -15.81 0.19
N GLY A 208 17.62 -14.53 0.22
CA GLY A 208 16.93 -13.51 1.00
C GLY A 208 15.48 -13.31 0.58
N ILE A 209 15.21 -13.17 -0.72
CA ILE A 209 13.85 -13.04 -1.26
C ILE A 209 12.99 -14.25 -0.85
N LYS A 210 13.55 -15.47 -1.00
CA LYS A 210 12.86 -16.71 -0.61
C LYS A 210 12.54 -16.75 0.89
N LEU A 211 13.53 -16.44 1.73
CA LEU A 211 13.39 -16.55 3.19
C LEU A 211 12.52 -15.44 3.77
N PHE A 212 12.76 -14.18 3.39
CA PHE A 212 11.95 -13.06 3.86
C PHE A 212 10.49 -13.17 3.40
N GLY A 213 10.27 -13.59 2.15
CA GLY A 213 8.92 -13.80 1.64
C GLY A 213 8.13 -14.91 2.33
N ARG A 214 8.82 -15.92 2.88
CA ARG A 214 8.18 -17.05 3.58
C ARG A 214 7.98 -16.82 5.08
N ARG A 215 8.92 -16.15 5.75
CA ARG A 215 8.99 -16.07 7.21
C ARG A 215 9.01 -14.65 7.74
N GLY A 216 9.10 -13.65 6.87
CA GLY A 216 9.28 -12.25 7.24
C GLY A 216 10.73 -11.91 7.60
N TYR A 217 11.06 -10.62 7.49
CA TYR A 217 12.41 -10.10 7.72
C TYR A 217 12.90 -10.37 9.15
N TYR A 218 12.06 -10.13 10.17
CA TYR A 218 12.48 -10.20 11.58
C TYR A 218 12.80 -11.62 12.05
N HIS A 219 12.21 -12.64 11.43
CA HIS A 219 12.39 -14.05 11.81
C HIS A 219 13.59 -14.73 11.10
N ILE A 220 14.31 -14.03 10.25
CA ILE A 220 15.45 -14.52 9.50
C ILE A 220 16.70 -13.77 9.93
N ASN A 221 17.79 -14.47 10.21
CA ASN A 221 19.09 -13.88 10.48
C ASN A 221 20.05 -14.06 9.29
N VAL A 222 21.23 -13.42 9.36
CA VAL A 222 22.25 -13.48 8.30
C VAL A 222 22.77 -14.91 8.09
N TYR A 223 22.85 -15.70 9.15
CA TYR A 223 23.26 -17.10 9.06
C TYR A 223 22.28 -17.92 8.22
N ASP A 224 20.98 -17.71 8.40
CA ASP A 224 19.94 -18.42 7.62
C ASP A 224 20.08 -18.09 6.13
N VAL A 225 20.30 -16.82 5.78
CA VAL A 225 20.49 -16.38 4.39
C VAL A 225 21.76 -16.99 3.78
N ALA A 226 22.89 -16.91 4.47
CA ALA A 226 24.15 -17.45 4.00
C ALA A 226 24.05 -18.98 3.77
N LYS A 227 23.46 -19.71 4.73
CA LYS A 227 23.22 -21.14 4.66
C LYS A 227 22.32 -21.54 3.49
N GLU A 228 21.21 -20.84 3.28
CA GLU A 228 20.29 -21.07 2.16
C GLU A 228 20.99 -20.85 0.80
N ALA A 229 21.86 -19.85 0.72
CA ALA A 229 22.65 -19.55 -0.47
C ALA A 229 23.85 -20.50 -0.68
N GLY A 230 24.18 -21.34 0.30
CA GLY A 230 25.32 -22.25 0.26
C GLY A 230 26.66 -21.56 0.56
N PHE A 231 26.66 -20.52 1.39
CA PHE A 231 27.85 -19.74 1.74
C PHE A 231 28.06 -19.63 3.26
N SER A 232 29.26 -19.16 3.64
CA SER A 232 29.53 -18.76 5.02
C SER A 232 28.95 -17.37 5.33
N VAL A 233 28.80 -17.07 6.62
CA VAL A 233 28.41 -15.73 7.08
C VAL A 233 29.44 -14.68 6.67
N GLY A 234 30.74 -15.05 6.64
CA GLY A 234 31.80 -14.18 6.15
C GLY A 234 31.59 -13.77 4.68
N THR A 235 31.13 -14.69 3.83
CA THR A 235 30.79 -14.38 2.44
C THR A 235 29.63 -13.38 2.33
N PHE A 236 28.64 -13.46 3.20
CA PHE A 236 27.56 -12.45 3.25
C PHE A 236 28.10 -11.06 3.49
N TYR A 237 28.96 -10.91 4.52
CA TYR A 237 29.51 -9.60 4.90
C TYR A 237 30.52 -9.02 3.90
N LEU A 238 31.03 -9.81 2.96
CA LEU A 238 31.79 -9.28 1.81
C LEU A 238 30.94 -8.42 0.86
N TYR A 239 29.64 -8.71 0.78
CA TYR A 239 28.73 -8.03 -0.14
C TYR A 239 27.78 -7.04 0.55
N PHE A 240 27.40 -7.31 1.79
CA PHE A 240 26.38 -6.54 2.51
C PHE A 240 26.84 -6.24 3.92
N PRO A 241 27.07 -4.95 4.26
CA PRO A 241 27.60 -4.57 5.57
C PRO A 241 26.63 -4.85 6.72
N SER A 242 25.32 -4.93 6.45
CA SER A 242 24.30 -5.26 7.45
C SER A 242 23.11 -5.98 6.81
N LYS A 243 22.22 -6.50 7.65
CA LYS A 243 20.96 -7.12 7.23
C LYS A 243 20.00 -6.06 6.64
N GLU A 244 20.03 -4.83 7.14
CA GLU A 244 19.26 -3.69 6.65
C GLU A 244 19.73 -3.29 5.24
N ASN A 245 21.04 -3.16 5.01
CA ASN A 245 21.60 -2.89 3.68
C ASN A 245 21.23 -4.03 2.69
N PHE A 246 21.19 -5.26 3.16
CA PHE A 246 20.77 -6.40 2.37
C PHE A 246 19.28 -6.32 2.00
N LEU A 247 18.39 -5.94 2.94
CA LEU A 247 16.97 -5.72 2.66
C LEU A 247 16.78 -4.59 1.65
N ALA A 248 17.50 -3.48 1.81
CA ALA A 248 17.49 -2.36 0.87
C ALA A 248 17.84 -2.82 -0.56
N GLU A 249 18.86 -3.68 -0.69
CA GLU A 249 19.24 -4.22 -1.99
C GLU A 249 18.20 -5.18 -2.57
N ILE A 250 17.52 -5.96 -1.73
CA ILE A 250 16.38 -6.79 -2.16
C ILE A 250 15.25 -5.91 -2.70
N VAL A 251 14.89 -4.81 -2.01
CA VAL A 251 13.87 -3.85 -2.47
C VAL A 251 14.25 -3.26 -3.83
N ARG A 252 15.51 -2.83 -4.00
CA ARG A 252 16.02 -2.32 -5.29
C ARG A 252 15.92 -3.36 -6.40
N THR A 253 16.26 -4.62 -6.08
CA THR A 253 16.19 -5.75 -7.01
C THR A 253 14.75 -6.04 -7.43
N ILE A 254 13.82 -6.11 -6.48
CA ILE A 254 12.39 -6.29 -6.75
C ILE A 254 11.88 -5.18 -7.68
N GLY A 255 12.15 -3.92 -7.36
CA GLY A 255 11.72 -2.79 -8.19
C GLY A 255 12.32 -2.82 -9.59
N THR A 256 13.56 -3.23 -9.74
CA THR A 256 14.21 -3.35 -11.05
C THR A 256 13.58 -4.46 -11.89
N ARG A 257 13.31 -5.63 -11.27
CA ARG A 257 12.65 -6.75 -11.94
C ARG A 257 11.24 -6.40 -12.38
N THR A 258 10.47 -5.75 -11.50
CA THR A 258 9.09 -5.34 -11.81
C THR A 258 9.05 -4.35 -12.99
N ARG A 259 9.83 -3.28 -12.93
CA ARG A 259 9.89 -2.29 -14.03
C ARG A 259 10.37 -2.91 -15.33
N ARG A 260 11.39 -3.76 -15.28
CA ARG A 260 11.90 -4.44 -16.47
C ARG A 260 10.86 -5.40 -17.05
N PHE A 261 10.16 -6.18 -16.20
CA PHE A 261 9.10 -7.06 -16.67
C PHE A 261 8.01 -6.28 -17.40
N ILE A 262 7.53 -5.19 -16.81
CA ILE A 262 6.52 -4.35 -17.44
C ILE A 262 7.06 -3.77 -18.75
N SER A 263 8.24 -3.15 -18.75
CA SER A 263 8.76 -2.44 -19.92
C SER A 263 9.10 -3.35 -21.11
N VAL A 264 9.45 -4.60 -20.88
CA VAL A 264 9.76 -5.57 -21.95
C VAL A 264 8.50 -6.17 -22.56
N ASN A 265 7.43 -6.24 -21.79
CA ASN A 265 6.16 -6.87 -22.20
C ASN A 265 5.09 -5.85 -22.60
N LEU A 266 5.31 -4.56 -22.37
CA LEU A 266 4.39 -3.50 -22.75
C LEU A 266 4.42 -3.30 -24.27
N ASP A 267 3.25 -3.34 -24.90
CA ASP A 267 3.09 -3.04 -26.31
C ASP A 267 3.07 -1.51 -26.53
N THR A 268 4.15 -0.99 -27.10
CA THR A 268 4.30 0.45 -27.37
C THR A 268 3.52 0.93 -28.58
N SER A 269 2.88 0.05 -29.35
CA SER A 269 2.00 0.42 -30.47
C SER A 269 0.59 0.83 -30.01
N LEU A 270 0.21 0.43 -28.78
CA LEU A 270 -1.04 0.82 -28.14
C LEU A 270 -1.07 2.32 -27.83
N ASN A 271 -2.26 2.92 -27.77
CA ASN A 271 -2.40 4.29 -27.32
C ASN A 271 -2.11 4.42 -25.80
N ARG A 272 -2.05 5.66 -25.26
CA ARG A 272 -1.54 5.86 -23.90
C ARG A 272 -2.38 5.21 -22.82
N ILE A 273 -3.71 5.25 -22.93
CA ILE A 273 -4.60 4.60 -21.94
C ILE A 273 -4.53 3.08 -22.04
N GLU A 274 -4.45 2.53 -23.24
CA GLU A 274 -4.30 1.09 -23.45
C GLU A 274 -2.97 0.58 -22.88
N GLN A 275 -1.88 1.33 -23.04
CA GLN A 275 -0.61 1.04 -22.37
C GLN A 275 -0.74 1.05 -20.85
N GLU A 276 -1.56 1.96 -20.28
CA GLU A 276 -1.76 2.03 -18.84
C GLU A 276 -2.49 0.79 -18.31
N ILE A 277 -3.60 0.43 -18.92
CA ILE A 277 -4.36 -0.75 -18.48
C ILE A 277 -3.62 -2.05 -18.75
N GLN A 278 -2.84 -2.15 -19.85
CA GLN A 278 -1.91 -3.26 -20.05
C GLN A 278 -0.82 -3.28 -18.97
N GLY A 279 -0.32 -2.11 -18.56
CA GLY A 279 0.64 -1.97 -17.45
C GLY A 279 0.08 -2.49 -16.12
N ILE A 280 -1.19 -2.20 -15.81
CA ILE A 280 -1.90 -2.76 -14.63
C ILE A 280 -1.99 -4.29 -14.73
N TYR A 281 -2.35 -4.82 -15.90
CA TYR A 281 -2.42 -6.27 -16.12
C TYR A 281 -1.06 -6.95 -15.97
N LEU A 282 0.01 -6.39 -16.56
CA LEU A 282 1.37 -6.89 -16.45
C LEU A 282 1.89 -6.82 -14.99
N PHE A 283 1.57 -5.74 -14.28
CA PHE A 283 1.89 -5.64 -12.85
C PHE A 283 1.21 -6.75 -12.04
N TYR A 284 -0.08 -6.98 -12.28
CA TYR A 284 -0.82 -8.07 -11.65
C TYR A 284 -0.19 -9.43 -11.95
N GLU A 285 0.08 -9.76 -13.22
CA GLU A 285 0.68 -11.05 -13.62
C GLU A 285 2.06 -11.26 -12.99
N HIS A 286 2.89 -10.21 -12.93
CA HIS A 286 4.20 -10.28 -12.28
C HIS A 286 4.09 -10.60 -10.79
N PHE A 287 3.23 -9.90 -10.07
CA PHE A 287 3.06 -10.09 -8.63
C PHE A 287 2.26 -11.35 -8.28
N LYS A 288 1.38 -11.81 -9.13
CA LYS A 288 0.70 -13.11 -8.98
C LYS A 288 1.69 -14.26 -8.93
N GLN A 289 2.74 -14.20 -9.76
CA GLN A 289 3.84 -15.18 -9.77
C GLN A 289 4.84 -14.93 -8.62
N ASN A 290 4.99 -13.70 -8.15
CA ASN A 290 5.98 -13.28 -7.16
C ASN A 290 5.32 -12.65 -5.92
N ARG A 291 4.34 -13.33 -5.31
CA ARG A 291 3.55 -12.79 -4.17
C ARG A 291 4.40 -12.30 -2.99
N SER A 292 5.54 -12.96 -2.76
CA SER A 292 6.48 -12.57 -1.70
C SER A 292 7.03 -11.15 -1.86
N TYR A 293 7.08 -10.61 -3.07
CA TYR A 293 7.57 -9.24 -3.31
C TYR A 293 6.71 -8.20 -2.57
N TYR A 294 5.38 -8.37 -2.57
CA TYR A 294 4.49 -7.51 -1.78
C TYR A 294 4.85 -7.51 -0.30
N SER A 295 4.97 -8.69 0.30
CA SER A 295 5.26 -8.82 1.74
C SER A 295 6.61 -8.20 2.09
N ILE A 296 7.64 -8.44 1.26
CA ILE A 296 8.99 -7.91 1.49
C ILE A 296 9.00 -6.38 1.41
N VAL A 297 8.42 -5.79 0.35
CA VAL A 297 8.42 -4.33 0.19
C VAL A 297 7.65 -3.65 1.31
N ARG A 298 6.54 -4.24 1.77
CA ARG A 298 5.75 -3.72 2.89
C ARG A 298 6.48 -3.76 4.23
N GLU A 299 7.15 -4.87 4.55
CA GLU A 299 7.99 -4.92 5.76
C GLU A 299 9.15 -3.91 5.67
N ALA A 300 9.72 -3.76 4.49
CA ALA A 300 10.78 -2.82 4.22
C ALA A 300 10.40 -1.35 4.47
N GLU A 301 9.12 -0.97 4.30
CA GLU A 301 8.63 0.38 4.64
C GLU A 301 8.95 0.77 6.09
N PHE A 302 9.03 -0.18 7.01
CA PHE A 302 9.28 0.05 8.43
C PHE A 302 10.75 -0.16 8.85
N VAL A 303 11.60 -0.66 7.94
CA VAL A 303 13.01 -0.97 8.23
C VAL A 303 13.96 -0.09 7.42
N VAL A 304 13.67 0.09 6.12
CA VAL A 304 14.48 0.83 5.15
C VAL A 304 13.58 1.78 4.35
N ASN A 305 12.90 2.67 5.03
CA ASN A 305 11.89 3.57 4.46
C ASN A 305 12.42 4.38 3.27
N GLU A 306 13.65 4.93 3.36
CA GLU A 306 14.25 5.70 2.28
C GLU A 306 14.42 4.90 0.99
N ASP A 307 14.77 3.60 1.10
CA ASP A 307 14.91 2.72 -0.06
C ASP A 307 13.54 2.37 -0.68
N VAL A 308 12.50 2.27 0.14
CA VAL A 308 11.13 2.08 -0.36
C VAL A 308 10.58 3.36 -1.00
N THR A 309 10.85 4.53 -0.43
CA THR A 309 10.57 5.81 -1.09
C THR A 309 11.27 5.88 -2.44
N ALA A 310 12.56 5.56 -2.50
CA ALA A 310 13.32 5.53 -3.76
C ALA A 310 12.78 4.47 -4.76
N TYR A 311 12.19 3.38 -4.27
CA TYR A 311 11.49 2.38 -5.10
C TYR A 311 10.28 3.01 -5.80
N TYR A 312 9.41 3.71 -5.07
CA TYR A 312 8.23 4.39 -5.65
C TYR A 312 8.64 5.55 -6.57
N ASP A 313 9.64 6.34 -6.19
CA ASP A 313 10.15 7.45 -7.02
C ASP A 313 10.69 7.00 -8.38
N LYS A 314 11.24 5.78 -8.47
CA LYS A 314 11.69 5.23 -9.75
C LYS A 314 10.52 4.88 -10.67
N PHE A 315 9.38 4.45 -10.15
CA PHE A 315 8.16 4.28 -10.93
C PHE A 315 7.60 5.64 -11.36
N GLU A 316 7.47 6.59 -10.44
CA GLU A 316 7.02 7.96 -10.73
C GLU A 316 7.85 8.61 -11.85
N ARG A 317 9.19 8.50 -11.79
CA ARG A 317 10.07 9.00 -12.85
C ARG A 317 9.85 8.29 -14.21
N GLY A 318 9.49 7.01 -14.19
CA GLY A 318 9.09 6.28 -15.39
C GLY A 318 7.84 6.89 -16.02
N TYR A 319 6.82 7.09 -15.20
CA TYR A 319 5.56 7.73 -15.61
C TYR A 319 5.79 9.13 -16.17
N ASN A 320 6.53 10.00 -15.48
CA ASN A 320 6.78 11.37 -15.90
C ASN A 320 7.39 11.50 -17.32
N LYS A 321 8.10 10.47 -17.77
CA LYS A 321 8.68 10.43 -19.13
C LYS A 321 7.66 10.05 -20.20
N THR A 322 6.65 9.25 -19.84
CA THR A 322 5.73 8.64 -20.81
C THR A 322 4.31 9.19 -20.73
N LEU A 323 3.94 9.88 -19.62
CA LEU A 323 2.62 10.47 -19.47
C LEU A 323 2.42 11.62 -20.47
N ASN A 324 1.50 11.39 -21.39
CA ASN A 324 0.96 12.34 -22.36
C ASN A 324 -0.55 12.06 -22.51
N HIS A 325 -1.26 12.88 -23.25
CA HIS A 325 -2.71 12.75 -23.45
C HIS A 325 -3.51 12.67 -22.14
N ILE A 326 -3.04 13.36 -21.09
CA ILE A 326 -3.70 13.48 -19.79
C ILE A 326 -4.39 14.85 -19.62
N LYS A 327 -5.43 14.88 -18.79
CA LYS A 327 -6.30 16.07 -18.60
C LYS A 327 -5.76 17.09 -17.59
N THR A 328 -4.48 17.05 -17.24
CA THR A 328 -3.81 17.98 -16.32
C THR A 328 -2.33 18.09 -16.63
N GLU A 329 -1.69 19.18 -16.19
CA GLU A 329 -0.24 19.34 -16.22
C GLU A 329 0.46 18.65 -15.02
N ASP A 330 -0.27 18.29 -13.97
CA ASP A 330 0.29 17.62 -12.78
C ASP A 330 0.53 16.12 -13.03
N LYS A 331 1.59 15.83 -13.79
CA LYS A 331 2.03 14.45 -14.06
C LYS A 331 2.37 13.68 -12.81
N LYS A 332 2.85 14.35 -11.76
CA LYS A 332 3.23 13.71 -10.50
C LYS A 332 2.01 13.18 -9.75
N LEU A 333 0.94 13.99 -9.68
CA LEU A 333 -0.34 13.57 -9.13
C LEU A 333 -0.90 12.37 -9.88
N VAL A 334 -0.96 12.46 -11.22
CA VAL A 334 -1.46 11.37 -12.08
C VAL A 334 -0.65 10.10 -11.89
N ALA A 335 0.69 10.16 -11.94
CA ALA A 335 1.55 9.01 -11.76
C ALA A 335 1.30 8.29 -10.42
N ASN A 336 1.18 9.05 -9.32
CA ASN A 336 0.93 8.46 -8.00
C ASN A 336 -0.49 7.90 -7.88
N ALA A 337 -1.49 8.51 -8.48
CA ALA A 337 -2.85 7.96 -8.54
C ALA A 337 -2.90 6.63 -9.31
N LEU A 338 -2.29 6.57 -10.49
CA LEU A 338 -2.20 5.35 -11.31
C LEU A 338 -1.41 4.23 -10.61
N MET A 339 -0.29 4.57 -9.96
CA MET A 339 0.46 3.62 -9.12
C MET A 339 -0.41 3.06 -7.99
N GLY A 340 -1.25 3.89 -7.39
CA GLY A 340 -2.20 3.47 -6.37
C GLY A 340 -3.23 2.49 -6.92
N ILE A 341 -3.82 2.77 -8.06
CA ILE A 341 -4.78 1.89 -8.74
C ILE A 341 -4.13 0.52 -9.02
N ALA A 342 -2.95 0.50 -9.65
CA ALA A 342 -2.25 -0.75 -9.95
C ALA A 342 -1.89 -1.54 -8.68
N HIS A 343 -1.38 -0.85 -7.64
CA HIS A 343 -0.97 -1.46 -6.38
C HIS A 343 -2.15 -2.13 -5.65
N TYR A 344 -3.25 -1.41 -5.46
CA TYR A 344 -4.42 -1.95 -4.75
C TYR A 344 -5.23 -2.91 -5.60
N PHE A 345 -5.27 -2.75 -6.94
CA PHE A 345 -5.80 -3.78 -7.82
C PHE A 345 -5.08 -5.12 -7.58
N GLY A 346 -3.74 -5.10 -7.48
CA GLY A 346 -2.97 -6.29 -7.13
C GLY A 346 -3.32 -6.86 -5.76
N ILE A 347 -3.56 -6.02 -4.74
CA ILE A 347 -3.98 -6.48 -3.40
C ILE A 347 -5.37 -7.12 -3.46
N GLU A 348 -6.35 -6.45 -4.06
CA GLU A 348 -7.73 -6.94 -4.16
C GLU A 348 -7.84 -8.24 -4.96
N SER A 349 -7.02 -8.39 -6.01
CA SER A 349 -7.04 -9.57 -6.88
C SER A 349 -6.25 -10.75 -6.32
N ILE A 350 -5.03 -10.51 -5.78
CA ILE A 350 -4.10 -11.59 -5.40
C ILE A 350 -4.32 -12.06 -3.97
N PHE A 351 -4.59 -11.14 -3.04
CA PHE A 351 -4.65 -11.43 -1.61
C PHE A 351 -6.08 -11.46 -1.08
N SER A 352 -6.88 -10.45 -1.37
CA SER A 352 -8.28 -10.35 -0.90
C SER A 352 -9.21 -11.23 -1.71
N ARG A 353 -8.90 -11.48 -2.99
CA ARG A 353 -9.71 -12.25 -3.94
C ARG A 353 -11.12 -11.68 -4.11
N ASN A 354 -11.22 -10.38 -4.14
CA ASN A 354 -12.46 -9.65 -4.36
C ASN A 354 -12.75 -9.40 -5.85
N VAL A 355 -11.75 -9.61 -6.72
CA VAL A 355 -11.87 -9.45 -8.18
C VAL A 355 -12.05 -10.83 -8.81
N ASP A 356 -13.23 -11.11 -9.30
CA ASP A 356 -13.57 -12.40 -9.94
C ASP A 356 -13.08 -12.45 -11.39
N ASP A 357 -13.36 -11.40 -12.17
CA ASP A 357 -12.92 -11.26 -13.57
C ASP A 357 -11.87 -10.16 -13.71
N ILE A 358 -10.62 -10.58 -13.86
CA ILE A 358 -9.45 -9.70 -13.93
C ILE A 358 -9.52 -8.78 -15.14
N GLN A 359 -9.81 -9.35 -16.33
CA GLN A 359 -9.78 -8.58 -17.59
C GLN A 359 -10.94 -7.60 -17.66
N SER A 360 -12.15 -8.04 -17.34
CA SER A 360 -13.34 -7.19 -17.29
C SER A 360 -13.17 -6.03 -16.30
N THR A 361 -12.64 -6.30 -15.11
CA THR A 361 -12.40 -5.26 -14.10
C THR A 361 -11.34 -4.26 -14.57
N ILE A 362 -10.25 -4.71 -15.20
CA ILE A 362 -9.21 -3.83 -15.75
C ILE A 362 -9.77 -2.95 -16.87
N LEU A 363 -10.57 -3.50 -17.77
CA LEU A 363 -11.24 -2.73 -18.83
C LEU A 363 -12.20 -1.69 -18.26
N HIS A 364 -12.96 -2.04 -17.21
CA HIS A 364 -13.83 -1.09 -16.54
C HIS A 364 -13.01 0.03 -15.88
N ILE A 365 -11.91 -0.28 -15.18
CA ILE A 365 -10.97 0.73 -14.67
C ILE A 365 -10.48 1.64 -15.81
N GLY A 366 -10.16 1.07 -16.97
CA GLY A 366 -9.75 1.83 -18.16
C GLY A 366 -10.83 2.79 -18.64
N ARG A 367 -12.11 2.36 -18.67
CA ARG A 367 -13.22 3.27 -19.01
C ARG A 367 -13.34 4.41 -18.01
N LEU A 368 -13.22 4.13 -16.70
CA LEU A 368 -13.21 5.15 -15.65
C LEU A 368 -12.00 6.10 -15.77
N LEU A 369 -10.83 5.59 -16.17
CA LEU A 369 -9.65 6.43 -16.43
C LEU A 369 -9.84 7.40 -17.60
N HIS A 370 -10.73 7.10 -18.56
CA HIS A 370 -11.07 7.99 -19.65
C HIS A 370 -12.24 8.91 -19.33
N GLN A 371 -13.34 8.36 -18.83
CA GLN A 371 -14.62 9.05 -18.67
C GLN A 371 -14.82 9.63 -17.27
N GLY A 372 -14.17 9.04 -16.25
CA GLY A 372 -14.42 9.35 -14.84
C GLY A 372 -15.72 8.73 -14.35
N LEU A 373 -16.21 9.27 -13.24
CA LEU A 373 -17.45 8.86 -12.57
C LEU A 373 -18.63 9.78 -12.85
N ALA A 374 -18.41 10.90 -13.54
CA ALA A 374 -19.51 11.77 -13.94
C ALA A 374 -20.38 11.04 -14.99
N GLU A 375 -21.67 10.92 -14.69
CA GLU A 375 -22.69 10.46 -15.62
C GLU A 375 -23.02 11.54 -16.66
#